data_ea15b4f743fad8b02841778c404631da
#
_entry.id   ea15b4f743fad8b02841778c404631da
#
_cell.length_a   1.000
_cell.length_b   1.000
_cell.length_c   1.000
_cell.angle_alpha   90.00
_cell.angle_beta   90.00
_cell.angle_gamma   90.00
#
_symmetry.space_group_name_H-M   'P 1'
#
loop_
_entity.id
_entity.type
_entity.pdbx_description
1 polymer ?
#
loop_
_entity_poly.entity_id
_entity_poly.type
_entity_poly.pdbx_seq_one_letter_code
_entity_poly.pdbx_strand_id
1 'polypeptide(L)'
;MDRRVFVKNTGVLAAGIGLSGTSVFDFNHPPKNKLPEWRGFNLVDFNTVSPRPDRKYTTEEHLKWMSDWGFDFVRLPVSYPYYLNFDKTQKISPEEVYKIDEAPVNKIEQLVQLAHKYNLHVSFNLHRAPGYCINAGFNEPYNLWKDQEAQNAFYYHWNFWGKRFKNISNKKISFDLLNEPCMREDMNDQHSKNSAIPGFLYREVARSAAEAIRKENKDHLVIADGNNVGNDPILELADLNIAQSCRGYFPHAISHYKAPWANKDPDNLPIPKYPGQVGGQYLDRTLLEKYYKPWIDLKNKGVGVHCGECGCWNKTPHDVFLDWFGDVVNILSSNKIGFALWEFIGDFGILNSARADVAYEDWHGYKLDKKLLNLIQRK
;
A
#
# COMPACT_ATOMS: atom_id res chain seq x y z
N MET A 1 54.01 9.53 16.95
CA MET A 1 54.11 8.96 18.32
C MET A 1 52.95 7.99 18.50
N ASP A 2 53.37 6.77 18.63
CA ASP A 2 52.55 5.57 18.83
C ASP A 2 51.87 5.55 20.20
N ARG A 3 50.64 5.05 20.34
CA ARG A 3 50.17 4.46 21.59
C ARG A 3 49.02 3.48 21.39
N ARG A 4 49.38 2.21 21.32
CA ARG A 4 48.58 1.06 21.73
C ARG A 4 48.48 1.01 23.25
N VAL A 5 47.31 0.68 23.82
CA VAL A 5 47.15 0.06 25.15
C VAL A 5 45.81 -0.65 25.17
N PHE A 6 45.74 -1.94 25.09
CA PHE A 6 45.74 -2.97 26.15
C PHE A 6 44.36 -3.18 26.79
N VAL A 7 43.70 -4.26 26.33
CA VAL A 7 42.55 -4.90 27.00
C VAL A 7 43.07 -5.81 28.09
N LYS A 8 42.55 -5.71 29.30
CA LYS A 8 42.61 -6.74 30.32
C LYS A 8 41.23 -7.22 30.71
N ASN A 9 41.06 -8.53 30.56
CA ASN A 9 39.92 -9.32 31.01
C ASN A 9 39.68 -9.19 32.51
N THR A 10 38.40 -9.03 32.89
CA THR A 10 37.90 -9.52 34.16
C THR A 10 36.57 -10.21 33.87
N GLY A 11 36.56 -11.51 34.03
CA GLY A 11 35.37 -12.34 33.90
C GLY A 11 34.40 -12.10 35.07
N VAL A 12 33.17 -11.94 34.71
CA VAL A 12 32.04 -12.14 35.62
C VAL A 12 31.14 -13.16 34.96
N LEU A 13 31.01 -14.32 35.58
CA LEU A 13 30.00 -15.31 35.27
C LEU A 13 28.62 -14.68 35.51
N ALA A 14 27.91 -14.33 34.47
CA ALA A 14 26.49 -14.13 34.51
C ALA A 14 25.82 -15.38 33.95
N ALA A 15 25.04 -16.04 34.79
CA ALA A 15 24.21 -17.17 34.40
C ALA A 15 23.30 -16.81 33.24
N GLY A 16 23.55 -17.42 32.09
CA GLY A 16 22.75 -17.24 30.90
C GLY A 16 21.36 -17.87 31.08
N ILE A 17 20.35 -17.05 31.21
CA ILE A 17 19.00 -17.46 30.83
C ILE A 17 18.95 -17.32 29.29
N GLY A 18 19.20 -18.43 28.63
CA GLY A 18 19.05 -18.55 27.20
C GLY A 18 17.57 -18.47 26.83
N LEU A 19 17.09 -17.27 26.53
CA LEU A 19 15.89 -17.07 25.73
C LEU A 19 16.31 -17.00 24.25
N SER A 20 16.76 -18.12 23.70
CA SER A 20 16.72 -18.37 22.27
C SER A 20 15.30 -18.78 21.91
N GLY A 21 14.38 -17.85 22.02
CA GLY A 21 13.05 -17.96 21.43
C GLY A 21 13.17 -17.74 19.92
N THR A 22 13.62 -18.73 19.15
CA THR A 22 13.21 -18.86 17.77
C THR A 22 11.70 -19.08 17.85
N SER A 23 10.93 -18.03 17.63
CA SER A 23 9.50 -18.14 17.40
C SER A 23 9.33 -19.00 16.13
N VAL A 24 9.16 -20.32 16.33
CA VAL A 24 8.76 -21.24 15.29
C VAL A 24 7.31 -20.86 15.00
N PHE A 25 7.12 -20.01 13.98
CA PHE A 25 5.77 -19.74 13.47
C PHE A 25 5.16 -21.09 13.07
N ASP A 26 4.03 -21.42 13.66
CA ASP A 26 3.36 -22.69 13.39
C ASP A 26 2.67 -22.64 12.03
N PHE A 27 3.37 -23.07 10.99
CA PHE A 27 2.83 -23.24 9.65
C PHE A 27 2.00 -24.55 9.48
N ASN A 28 1.79 -25.33 10.55
CA ASN A 28 0.99 -26.56 10.48
C ASN A 28 -0.50 -26.27 10.26
N HIS A 29 -0.95 -25.05 10.46
CA HIS A 29 -2.28 -24.60 10.11
C HIS A 29 -2.17 -23.54 9.01
N PRO A 30 -2.30 -23.92 7.71
CA PRO A 30 -2.22 -22.94 6.64
C PRO A 30 -3.27 -21.85 6.84
N PRO A 31 -2.89 -20.57 6.74
CA PRO A 31 -3.81 -19.46 6.93
C PRO A 31 -4.98 -19.55 5.94
N LYS A 32 -6.20 -19.24 6.40
CA LYS A 32 -7.43 -19.25 5.59
C LYS A 32 -7.58 -18.00 4.70
N ASN A 33 -6.50 -17.24 4.51
CA ASN A 33 -6.52 -15.92 3.87
C ASN A 33 -6.00 -15.93 2.43
N LYS A 34 -6.17 -17.05 1.70
CA LYS A 34 -5.82 -17.11 0.28
C LYS A 34 -6.56 -16.02 -0.49
N LEU A 35 -5.80 -15.19 -1.22
CA LEU A 35 -6.37 -14.16 -2.08
C LEU A 35 -6.58 -14.67 -3.49
N PRO A 36 -7.69 -14.29 -4.16
CA PRO A 36 -7.81 -14.42 -5.60
C PRO A 36 -6.72 -13.61 -6.33
N GLU A 37 -6.50 -13.94 -7.59
CA GLU A 37 -5.61 -13.19 -8.47
C GLU A 37 -6.31 -11.93 -9.00
N TRP A 38 -6.74 -11.07 -8.10
CA TRP A 38 -7.44 -9.85 -8.43
C TRP A 38 -6.59 -8.89 -9.25
N ARG A 39 -7.20 -8.25 -10.25
CA ARG A 39 -6.56 -7.19 -11.05
C ARG A 39 -7.45 -5.96 -11.10
N GLY A 40 -6.86 -4.80 -10.92
CA GLY A 40 -7.62 -3.57 -10.96
C GLY A 40 -6.82 -2.31 -10.69
N PHE A 41 -7.46 -1.39 -9.99
CA PHE A 41 -6.96 -0.03 -9.86
C PHE A 41 -7.14 0.51 -8.44
N ASN A 42 -6.30 1.48 -8.07
CA ASN A 42 -6.53 2.34 -6.94
C ASN A 42 -7.47 3.49 -7.36
N LEU A 43 -8.50 3.75 -6.53
CA LEU A 43 -9.44 4.87 -6.70
C LEU A 43 -9.09 5.94 -5.66
N VAL A 44 -8.46 7.01 -6.10
CA VAL A 44 -7.87 8.02 -5.21
C VAL A 44 -8.86 9.11 -4.76
N ASP A 45 -10.16 8.79 -4.72
CA ASP A 45 -11.26 9.72 -4.41
C ASP A 45 -11.16 10.31 -3.00
N PHE A 46 -10.67 9.53 -2.03
CA PHE A 46 -10.72 9.87 -0.60
C PHE A 46 -9.37 9.83 0.12
N ASN A 47 -8.26 9.76 -0.63
CA ASN A 47 -6.92 9.60 -0.05
C ASN A 47 -6.30 10.90 0.49
N THR A 48 -7.00 12.02 0.41
CA THR A 48 -6.55 13.34 0.89
C THR A 48 -7.30 13.77 2.15
N VAL A 49 -6.77 14.75 2.86
CA VAL A 49 -7.39 15.30 4.10
C VAL A 49 -8.75 15.98 3.81
N SER A 50 -8.86 16.60 2.63
CA SER A 50 -10.07 17.31 2.19
C SER A 50 -10.39 16.97 0.74
N PRO A 51 -11.63 17.15 0.29
CA PRO A 51 -11.98 17.06 -1.11
C PRO A 51 -11.11 17.98 -1.97
N ARG A 52 -10.70 17.48 -3.14
CA ARG A 52 -9.90 18.25 -4.11
C ARG A 52 -10.78 18.70 -5.27
N PRO A 53 -11.00 20.02 -5.45
CA PRO A 53 -11.84 20.55 -6.53
C PRO A 53 -11.31 20.26 -7.94
N ASP A 54 -9.99 20.10 -8.07
CA ASP A 54 -9.28 19.82 -9.33
C ASP A 54 -9.31 18.33 -9.73
N ARG A 55 -9.79 17.46 -8.84
CA ARG A 55 -9.81 16.01 -9.06
C ARG A 55 -11.05 15.57 -9.82
N LYS A 56 -10.84 14.69 -10.81
CA LYS A 56 -11.94 13.91 -11.40
C LYS A 56 -12.22 12.70 -10.51
N TYR A 57 -13.37 12.74 -9.84
CA TYR A 57 -13.82 11.63 -9.01
C TYR A 57 -14.31 10.45 -9.86
N THR A 58 -14.22 9.26 -9.28
CA THR A 58 -14.71 8.03 -9.91
C THR A 58 -16.22 8.11 -10.14
N THR A 59 -16.65 7.84 -11.36
CA THR A 59 -18.07 7.75 -11.74
C THR A 59 -18.51 6.30 -11.89
N GLU A 60 -19.81 6.08 -11.95
CA GLU A 60 -20.37 4.75 -12.25
C GLU A 60 -19.87 4.21 -13.60
N GLU A 61 -19.72 5.08 -14.60
CA GLU A 61 -19.22 4.71 -15.92
C GLU A 61 -17.77 4.21 -15.87
N HIS A 62 -16.91 4.82 -15.04
CA HIS A 62 -15.54 4.34 -14.83
C HIS A 62 -15.50 2.92 -14.28
N LEU A 63 -16.33 2.60 -13.30
CA LEU A 63 -16.44 1.25 -12.72
C LEU A 63 -16.97 0.24 -13.76
N LYS A 64 -17.91 0.68 -14.60
CA LYS A 64 -18.38 -0.12 -15.72
C LYS A 64 -17.25 -0.43 -16.70
N TRP A 65 -16.46 0.55 -17.10
CA TRP A 65 -15.30 0.33 -17.99
C TRP A 65 -14.31 -0.66 -17.40
N MET A 66 -13.97 -0.54 -16.11
CA MET A 66 -13.10 -1.51 -15.45
C MET A 66 -13.63 -2.93 -15.56
N SER A 67 -14.91 -3.12 -15.28
CA SER A 67 -15.58 -4.43 -15.39
C SER A 67 -15.61 -4.94 -16.84
N ASP A 68 -15.99 -4.08 -17.80
CA ASP A 68 -16.04 -4.41 -19.23
C ASP A 68 -14.65 -4.79 -19.79
N TRP A 69 -13.59 -4.22 -19.23
CA TRP A 69 -12.21 -4.57 -19.57
C TRP A 69 -11.68 -5.83 -18.86
N GLY A 70 -12.52 -6.48 -18.03
CA GLY A 70 -12.22 -7.74 -17.36
C GLY A 70 -11.44 -7.58 -16.04
N PHE A 71 -11.43 -6.39 -15.45
CA PHE A 71 -10.93 -6.18 -14.10
C PHE A 71 -11.99 -6.55 -13.06
N ASP A 72 -11.54 -6.98 -11.88
CA ASP A 72 -12.39 -7.51 -10.82
C ASP A 72 -12.09 -6.92 -9.43
N PHE A 73 -11.27 -5.87 -9.38
CA PHE A 73 -10.74 -5.33 -8.13
C PHE A 73 -10.59 -3.81 -8.18
N VAL A 74 -10.87 -3.18 -7.05
CA VAL A 74 -10.46 -1.80 -6.77
C VAL A 74 -9.90 -1.71 -5.33
N ARG A 75 -8.80 -1.01 -5.16
CA ARG A 75 -8.34 -0.56 -3.85
C ARG A 75 -8.86 0.85 -3.63
N LEU A 76 -9.40 1.12 -2.45
CA LEU A 76 -9.98 2.40 -2.08
C LEU A 76 -9.17 3.03 -0.95
N PRO A 77 -8.13 3.81 -1.25
CA PRO A 77 -7.36 4.55 -0.26
C PRO A 77 -8.19 5.66 0.36
N VAL A 78 -8.33 5.64 1.69
CA VAL A 78 -9.11 6.61 2.45
C VAL A 78 -8.22 7.26 3.52
N SER A 79 -8.21 8.57 3.56
CA SER A 79 -7.56 9.37 4.60
C SER A 79 -8.55 9.56 5.76
N TYR A 80 -8.22 9.17 6.99
CA TYR A 80 -9.15 9.30 8.11
C TYR A 80 -9.65 10.73 8.35
N PRO A 81 -8.84 11.81 8.18
CA PRO A 81 -9.34 13.17 8.32
C PRO A 81 -10.40 13.56 7.29
N TYR A 82 -10.48 12.85 6.15
CA TYR A 82 -11.47 13.13 5.11
C TYR A 82 -12.90 13.02 5.64
N TYR A 83 -13.16 12.03 6.49
CA TYR A 83 -14.48 11.75 7.04
C TYR A 83 -14.64 12.16 8.51
N LEU A 84 -13.85 13.15 8.98
CA LEU A 84 -14.00 13.73 10.31
C LEU A 84 -14.57 15.15 10.26
N ASN A 85 -15.30 15.51 11.32
CA ASN A 85 -15.81 16.84 11.55
C ASN A 85 -14.85 17.64 12.43
N PHE A 86 -13.97 18.43 11.80
CA PHE A 86 -13.06 19.38 12.45
C PHE A 86 -12.66 20.48 11.47
N ASP A 87 -12.10 21.58 11.97
CA ASP A 87 -11.53 22.62 11.12
C ASP A 87 -10.22 22.17 10.48
N LYS A 88 -10.27 21.80 9.20
CA LYS A 88 -9.13 21.24 8.45
C LYS A 88 -8.01 22.24 8.17
N THR A 89 -8.19 23.51 8.52
CA THR A 89 -7.15 24.56 8.48
C THR A 89 -6.32 24.58 9.78
N GLN A 90 -6.79 23.88 10.82
CA GLN A 90 -6.14 23.80 12.11
C GLN A 90 -5.50 22.42 12.35
N LYS A 91 -4.61 22.36 13.34
CA LYS A 91 -4.11 21.07 13.83
C LYS A 91 -5.25 20.33 14.51
N ILE A 92 -5.48 19.07 14.13
CA ILE A 92 -6.48 18.21 14.76
C ILE A 92 -6.11 17.91 16.22
N SER A 93 -7.09 17.92 17.12
CA SER A 93 -6.89 17.47 18.50
C SER A 93 -7.15 15.96 18.65
N PRO A 94 -6.63 15.31 19.73
CA PRO A 94 -6.93 13.90 20.01
C PRO A 94 -8.43 13.58 20.09
N GLU A 95 -9.25 14.49 20.63
CA GLU A 95 -10.71 14.33 20.76
C GLU A 95 -11.41 14.42 19.39
N GLU A 96 -10.89 15.25 18.48
CA GLU A 96 -11.47 15.43 17.15
C GLU A 96 -11.25 14.24 16.25
N VAL A 97 -10.25 13.41 16.53
CA VAL A 97 -9.99 12.16 15.79
C VAL A 97 -11.19 11.20 15.86
N TYR A 98 -12.04 11.32 16.88
CA TYR A 98 -13.23 10.48 17.04
C TYR A 98 -14.53 11.10 16.51
N LYS A 99 -14.50 12.34 16.01
CA LYS A 99 -15.69 13.05 15.52
C LYS A 99 -16.00 12.69 14.05
N ILE A 100 -16.65 11.55 13.85
CA ILE A 100 -17.06 11.08 12.52
C ILE A 100 -18.10 12.03 11.90
N ASP A 101 -17.93 12.37 10.63
CA ASP A 101 -18.92 13.05 9.79
C ASP A 101 -19.57 12.04 8.85
N GLU A 102 -20.87 11.84 9.00
CA GLU A 102 -21.64 10.89 8.22
C GLU A 102 -21.78 11.28 6.74
N ALA A 103 -21.67 12.55 6.41
CA ALA A 103 -21.84 12.97 5.01
C ALA A 103 -20.74 12.45 4.09
N PRO A 104 -19.42 12.61 4.38
CA PRO A 104 -18.37 11.94 3.61
C PRO A 104 -18.35 10.42 3.77
N VAL A 105 -18.72 9.87 4.94
CA VAL A 105 -18.87 8.42 5.13
C VAL A 105 -19.87 7.83 4.13
N ASN A 106 -21.03 8.45 3.99
CA ASN A 106 -22.06 8.01 3.03
C ASN A 106 -21.58 8.05 1.57
N LYS A 107 -20.73 9.03 1.19
CA LYS A 107 -20.12 9.08 -0.15
C LYS A 107 -19.16 7.91 -0.39
N ILE A 108 -18.37 7.57 0.63
CA ILE A 108 -17.47 6.41 0.58
C ILE A 108 -18.28 5.11 0.40
N GLU A 109 -19.34 4.92 1.19
CA GLU A 109 -20.24 3.74 1.08
C GLU A 109 -20.92 3.65 -0.28
N GLN A 110 -21.38 4.78 -0.84
CA GLN A 110 -21.96 4.81 -2.17
C GLN A 110 -20.97 4.32 -3.24
N LEU A 111 -19.71 4.75 -3.18
CA LEU A 111 -18.70 4.27 -4.12
C LEU A 111 -18.44 2.76 -3.97
N VAL A 112 -18.39 2.25 -2.72
CA VAL A 112 -18.28 0.82 -2.43
C VAL A 112 -19.47 0.04 -3.04
N GLN A 113 -20.69 0.53 -2.86
CA GLN A 113 -21.91 -0.10 -3.43
C GLN A 113 -21.90 -0.08 -4.96
N LEU A 114 -21.48 1.03 -5.58
CA LEU A 114 -21.33 1.13 -7.03
C LEU A 114 -20.28 0.15 -7.56
N ALA A 115 -19.14 0.01 -6.91
CA ALA A 115 -18.14 -0.98 -7.30
C ALA A 115 -18.71 -2.42 -7.25
N HIS A 116 -19.47 -2.74 -6.20
CA HIS A 116 -20.13 -4.06 -6.07
C HIS A 116 -21.21 -4.31 -7.14
N LYS A 117 -21.86 -3.25 -7.66
CA LYS A 117 -22.81 -3.35 -8.78
C LYS A 117 -22.13 -3.90 -10.05
N TYR A 118 -20.86 -3.57 -10.25
CA TYR A 118 -20.05 -4.01 -11.39
C TYR A 118 -19.14 -5.22 -11.05
N ASN A 119 -19.45 -5.95 -9.98
CA ASN A 119 -18.71 -7.13 -9.52
C ASN A 119 -17.23 -6.87 -9.21
N LEU A 120 -16.87 -5.65 -8.88
CA LEU A 120 -15.52 -5.31 -8.42
C LEU A 120 -15.40 -5.58 -6.92
N HIS A 121 -14.39 -6.35 -6.51
CA HIS A 121 -14.00 -6.47 -5.10
C HIS A 121 -13.41 -5.15 -4.62
N VAL A 122 -13.78 -4.68 -3.44
CA VAL A 122 -13.23 -3.46 -2.85
C VAL A 122 -12.26 -3.80 -1.73
N SER A 123 -11.01 -3.38 -1.85
CA SER A 123 -10.07 -3.38 -0.73
C SER A 123 -10.05 -1.99 -0.10
N PHE A 124 -10.71 -1.86 1.04
CA PHE A 124 -10.80 -0.61 1.79
C PHE A 124 -9.52 -0.39 2.57
N ASN A 125 -8.81 0.70 2.29
CA ASN A 125 -7.50 0.98 2.89
C ASN A 125 -7.52 2.28 3.69
N LEU A 126 -6.92 2.30 4.89
CA LEU A 126 -6.56 3.54 5.55
C LEU A 126 -5.21 4.04 5.01
N HIS A 127 -5.30 4.93 4.02
CA HIS A 127 -4.12 5.55 3.40
C HIS A 127 -3.40 6.51 4.35
N ARG A 128 -4.16 7.24 5.14
CA ARG A 128 -3.73 7.96 6.32
C ARG A 128 -4.54 7.43 7.51
N ALA A 129 -3.86 6.95 8.53
CA ALA A 129 -4.45 6.50 9.78
C ALA A 129 -4.08 7.45 10.92
N PRO A 130 -4.82 7.45 12.05
CA PRO A 130 -4.42 8.23 13.21
C PRO A 130 -2.97 7.97 13.61
N GLY A 131 -2.16 9.02 13.62
CA GLY A 131 -0.75 8.96 13.98
C GLY A 131 0.20 8.44 12.91
N TYR A 132 -0.26 8.17 11.68
CA TYR A 132 0.64 7.75 10.62
C TYR A 132 0.16 8.05 9.19
N CYS A 133 1.08 8.54 8.37
CA CYS A 133 1.02 8.48 6.91
C CYS A 133 2.44 8.53 6.34
N ILE A 134 2.67 7.83 5.23
CA ILE A 134 3.93 7.94 4.48
C ILE A 134 4.10 9.34 3.86
N ASN A 135 3.01 10.01 3.51
CA ASN A 135 3.01 11.35 2.95
C ASN A 135 2.95 12.40 4.05
N ALA A 136 3.85 13.40 4.02
CA ALA A 136 3.78 14.58 4.88
C ALA A 136 2.55 15.46 4.57
N GLY A 137 2.45 16.62 5.20
CA GLY A 137 1.43 17.62 4.90
C GLY A 137 0.17 17.57 5.75
N PHE A 138 0.18 16.78 6.84
CA PHE A 138 -0.84 16.81 7.87
C PHE A 138 -0.23 16.52 9.24
N ASN A 139 -0.47 17.42 10.19
CA ASN A 139 0.08 17.31 11.54
C ASN A 139 -0.76 16.39 12.41
N GLU A 140 -0.28 15.16 12.58
CA GLU A 140 -0.89 14.18 13.49
C GLU A 140 -0.73 14.64 14.95
N PRO A 141 -1.72 14.39 15.84
CA PRO A 141 -1.61 14.77 17.26
C PRO A 141 -0.66 13.84 18.04
N TYR A 142 -0.36 12.67 17.51
CA TYR A 142 0.45 11.60 18.10
C TYR A 142 1.08 10.71 17.03
N ASN A 143 1.83 9.68 17.44
CA ASN A 143 2.52 8.74 16.54
C ASN A 143 2.02 7.31 16.77
N LEU A 144 1.53 6.64 15.71
CA LEU A 144 0.96 5.29 15.78
C LEU A 144 1.90 4.24 16.38
N TRP A 145 3.21 4.38 16.13
CA TRP A 145 4.20 3.40 16.56
C TRP A 145 4.72 3.62 17.98
N LYS A 146 4.41 4.77 18.59
CA LYS A 146 4.94 5.19 19.90
C LYS A 146 3.85 5.41 20.95
N ASP A 147 2.67 5.86 20.52
CA ASP A 147 1.65 6.37 21.44
C ASP A 147 0.42 5.44 21.47
N GLN A 148 0.07 4.97 22.66
CA GLN A 148 -1.09 4.10 22.86
C GLN A 148 -2.40 4.77 22.44
N GLU A 149 -2.50 6.09 22.57
CA GLU A 149 -3.68 6.86 22.16
C GLU A 149 -3.88 6.82 20.65
N ALA A 150 -2.79 6.90 19.87
CA ALA A 150 -2.82 6.74 18.41
C ALA A 150 -3.31 5.33 18.02
N GLN A 151 -2.81 4.30 18.70
CA GLN A 151 -3.24 2.92 18.50
C GLN A 151 -4.72 2.72 18.84
N ASN A 152 -5.18 3.28 19.95
CA ASN A 152 -6.60 3.23 20.33
C ASN A 152 -7.49 3.91 19.28
N ALA A 153 -7.08 5.07 18.77
CA ALA A 153 -7.78 5.75 17.69
C ALA A 153 -7.80 4.92 16.40
N PHE A 154 -6.68 4.30 16.04
CA PHE A 154 -6.58 3.42 14.89
C PHE A 154 -7.55 2.22 14.98
N TYR A 155 -7.64 1.57 16.16
CA TYR A 155 -8.57 0.47 16.41
C TYR A 155 -10.03 0.94 16.42
N TYR A 156 -10.30 2.14 16.90
CA TYR A 156 -11.64 2.76 16.84
C TYR A 156 -12.11 2.92 15.39
N HIS A 157 -11.28 3.48 14.52
CA HIS A 157 -11.62 3.64 13.10
C HIS A 157 -11.82 2.30 12.39
N TRP A 158 -11.01 1.29 12.71
CA TRP A 158 -11.21 -0.04 12.14
C TRP A 158 -12.47 -0.73 12.66
N ASN A 159 -12.81 -0.58 13.94
CA ASN A 159 -14.09 -1.08 14.44
C ASN A 159 -15.27 -0.35 13.79
N PHE A 160 -15.18 0.97 13.60
CA PHE A 160 -16.20 1.76 12.90
C PHE A 160 -16.46 1.21 11.49
N TRP A 161 -15.41 1.03 10.67
CA TRP A 161 -15.57 0.52 9.32
C TRP A 161 -15.94 -0.97 9.28
N GLY A 162 -15.42 -1.78 10.17
CA GLY A 162 -15.82 -3.18 10.34
C GLY A 162 -17.31 -3.32 10.65
N LYS A 163 -17.85 -2.46 11.49
CA LYS A 163 -19.29 -2.39 11.80
C LYS A 163 -20.14 -1.92 10.62
N ARG A 164 -19.68 -0.88 9.89
CA ARG A 164 -20.38 -0.35 8.70
C ARG A 164 -20.55 -1.42 7.63
N PHE A 165 -19.54 -2.23 7.41
CA PHE A 165 -19.52 -3.25 6.36
C PHE A 165 -19.77 -4.68 6.88
N LYS A 166 -20.28 -4.86 8.11
CA LYS A 166 -20.46 -6.17 8.76
C LYS A 166 -21.29 -7.19 7.96
N ASN A 167 -22.22 -6.72 7.14
CA ASN A 167 -23.11 -7.56 6.33
C ASN A 167 -22.57 -7.82 4.92
N ILE A 168 -21.41 -7.26 4.55
CA ILE A 168 -20.80 -7.46 3.25
C ILE A 168 -19.89 -8.69 3.32
N SER A 169 -20.05 -9.60 2.36
CA SER A 169 -19.21 -10.80 2.26
C SER A 169 -17.74 -10.45 2.01
N ASN A 170 -16.83 -11.23 2.61
CA ASN A 170 -15.39 -11.18 2.35
C ASN A 170 -14.99 -11.45 0.88
N LYS A 171 -15.93 -11.95 0.05
CA LYS A 171 -15.75 -12.03 -1.41
C LYS A 171 -15.91 -10.69 -2.12
N LYS A 172 -16.51 -9.70 -1.45
CA LYS A 172 -16.79 -8.37 -2.01
C LYS A 172 -15.97 -7.27 -1.37
N ILE A 173 -15.53 -7.45 -0.11
CA ILE A 173 -14.73 -6.44 0.61
C ILE A 173 -13.59 -7.08 1.39
N SER A 174 -12.48 -6.38 1.43
CA SER A 174 -11.35 -6.62 2.34
C SER A 174 -10.91 -5.32 3.00
N PHE A 175 -10.19 -5.43 4.12
CA PHE A 175 -9.71 -4.30 4.91
C PHE A 175 -8.18 -4.29 4.89
N ASP A 176 -7.61 -3.30 4.23
CA ASP A 176 -6.18 -3.09 4.08
C ASP A 176 -5.73 -2.08 5.15
N LEU A 177 -5.06 -2.58 6.18
CA LEU A 177 -4.91 -1.91 7.47
C LEU A 177 -4.26 -0.53 7.41
N LEU A 178 -3.15 -0.40 6.69
CA LEU A 178 -2.37 0.84 6.70
C LEU A 178 -1.50 0.93 5.46
N ASN A 179 -1.52 2.07 4.79
CA ASN A 179 -0.69 2.30 3.62
C ASN A 179 0.79 2.46 3.97
N GLU A 180 1.65 1.65 3.34
CA GLU A 180 3.11 1.81 3.31
C GLU A 180 3.77 2.06 4.67
N PRO A 181 3.58 1.16 5.66
CA PRO A 181 4.06 1.35 7.01
C PRO A 181 5.60 1.34 7.09
N CYS A 182 6.13 2.31 7.83
CA CYS A 182 7.55 2.40 8.20
C CYS A 182 7.71 3.29 9.44
N MET A 183 8.88 3.22 10.07
CA MET A 183 9.30 4.24 11.04
C MET A 183 9.88 5.42 10.30
N ARG A 184 9.45 6.63 10.63
CA ARG A 184 10.00 7.89 10.11
C ARG A 184 10.66 8.70 11.22
N GLU A 185 11.79 9.31 10.93
CA GLU A 185 12.49 10.20 11.89
C GLU A 185 11.66 11.47 12.13
N ASP A 186 11.15 12.09 11.06
CA ASP A 186 10.22 13.23 11.10
C ASP A 186 9.01 12.96 10.21
N MET A 187 7.84 12.90 10.82
CA MET A 187 6.56 12.68 10.13
C MET A 187 6.14 13.86 9.24
N ASN A 188 6.70 15.05 9.45
CA ASN A 188 6.37 16.25 8.72
C ASN A 188 7.33 16.54 7.54
N ASP A 189 8.48 15.85 7.50
CA ASP A 189 9.42 15.94 6.37
C ASP A 189 9.16 14.81 5.36
N GLN A 190 8.72 15.17 4.14
CA GLN A 190 8.45 14.21 3.06
C GLN A 190 9.68 13.37 2.70
N HIS A 191 10.87 13.91 2.86
CA HIS A 191 12.15 13.24 2.57
C HIS A 191 12.86 12.71 3.83
N SER A 192 12.12 12.59 4.94
CA SER A 192 12.64 12.00 6.18
C SER A 192 13.15 10.59 5.95
N LYS A 193 14.21 10.25 6.66
CA LYS A 193 14.72 8.89 6.64
C LYS A 193 13.70 7.91 7.20
N ASN A 194 13.53 6.81 6.50
CA ASN A 194 12.64 5.71 6.85
C ASN A 194 13.45 4.50 7.34
N SER A 195 12.84 3.70 8.20
CA SER A 195 13.35 2.40 8.63
C SER A 195 12.21 1.41 8.85
N ALA A 196 12.52 0.12 8.85
CA ALA A 196 11.54 -0.90 9.13
C ALA A 196 11.00 -0.79 10.57
N ILE A 197 9.71 -1.08 10.74
CA ILE A 197 9.07 -1.20 12.05
C ILE A 197 9.54 -2.52 12.68
N PRO A 198 9.87 -2.56 13.99
CA PRO A 198 10.14 -3.83 14.66
C PRO A 198 8.98 -4.81 14.46
N GLY A 199 9.25 -6.04 13.99
CA GLY A 199 8.22 -7.00 13.59
C GLY A 199 7.20 -7.30 14.68
N PHE A 200 7.65 -7.42 15.94
CA PHE A 200 6.74 -7.62 17.09
C PHE A 200 5.79 -6.44 17.32
N LEU A 201 6.25 -5.19 17.13
CA LEU A 201 5.40 -4.00 17.27
C LEU A 201 4.35 -3.97 16.16
N TYR A 202 4.76 -4.22 14.92
CA TYR A 202 3.81 -4.27 13.81
C TYR A 202 2.79 -5.39 14.03
N ARG A 203 3.23 -6.57 14.49
CA ARG A 203 2.35 -7.69 14.82
C ARG A 203 1.25 -7.28 15.81
N GLU A 204 1.62 -6.64 16.93
CA GLU A 204 0.64 -6.25 17.94
C GLU A 204 -0.37 -5.22 17.43
N VAL A 205 0.10 -4.22 16.68
CA VAL A 205 -0.79 -3.22 16.07
C VAL A 205 -1.72 -3.86 15.03
N ALA A 206 -1.19 -4.70 14.14
CA ALA A 206 -1.97 -5.37 13.10
C ALA A 206 -2.98 -6.38 13.69
N ARG A 207 -2.58 -7.15 14.71
CA ARG A 207 -3.46 -8.08 15.43
C ARG A 207 -4.65 -7.36 16.05
N SER A 208 -4.39 -6.30 16.80
CA SER A 208 -5.45 -5.54 17.49
C SER A 208 -6.40 -4.84 16.50
N ALA A 209 -5.87 -4.33 15.39
CA ALA A 209 -6.69 -3.76 14.31
C ALA A 209 -7.57 -4.83 13.63
N ALA A 210 -7.01 -6.01 13.35
CA ALA A 210 -7.76 -7.12 12.78
C ALA A 210 -8.86 -7.63 13.74
N GLU A 211 -8.58 -7.68 15.03
CA GLU A 211 -9.58 -8.00 16.06
C GLU A 211 -10.70 -6.97 16.10
N ALA A 212 -10.35 -5.66 16.01
CA ALA A 212 -11.34 -4.59 15.96
C ALA A 212 -12.27 -4.69 14.75
N ILE A 213 -11.74 -5.02 13.56
CA ILE A 213 -12.51 -5.28 12.33
C ILE A 213 -13.41 -6.50 12.51
N ARG A 214 -12.88 -7.60 13.06
CA ARG A 214 -13.56 -8.89 13.18
C ARG A 214 -14.53 -8.98 14.35
N LYS A 215 -14.60 -7.95 15.20
CA LYS A 215 -15.55 -7.88 16.31
C LYS A 215 -16.99 -8.05 15.86
N GLU A 216 -17.34 -7.46 14.72
CA GLU A 216 -18.71 -7.48 14.18
C GLU A 216 -18.92 -8.60 13.14
N ASN A 217 -17.86 -9.04 12.47
CA ASN A 217 -17.89 -10.15 11.52
C ASN A 217 -16.51 -10.82 11.47
N LYS A 218 -16.41 -12.00 12.10
CA LYS A 218 -15.14 -12.77 12.18
C LYS A 218 -14.57 -13.26 10.86
N ASP A 219 -15.38 -13.26 9.80
CA ASP A 219 -14.98 -13.71 8.47
C ASP A 219 -14.40 -12.58 7.60
N HIS A 220 -14.34 -11.35 8.12
CA HIS A 220 -13.73 -10.24 7.38
C HIS A 220 -12.29 -10.53 7.00
N LEU A 221 -12.00 -10.35 5.70
CA LEU A 221 -10.68 -10.49 5.14
C LEU A 221 -9.84 -9.25 5.45
N VAL A 222 -8.70 -9.46 6.09
CA VAL A 222 -7.78 -8.40 6.47
C VAL A 222 -6.47 -8.56 5.69
N ILE A 223 -5.95 -7.44 5.20
CA ILE A 223 -4.69 -7.33 4.46
C ILE A 223 -3.81 -6.32 5.22
N ALA A 224 -2.51 -6.56 5.29
CA ALA A 224 -1.54 -5.62 5.81
C ALA A 224 -0.47 -5.33 4.75
N ASP A 225 -0.15 -4.07 4.52
CA ASP A 225 0.99 -3.72 3.68
C ASP A 225 2.28 -4.22 4.33
N GLY A 226 3.22 -4.63 3.50
CA GLY A 226 4.55 -5.02 3.95
C GLY A 226 5.29 -3.90 4.67
N ASN A 227 6.27 -4.26 5.45
CA ASN A 227 7.14 -3.33 6.15
C ASN A 227 8.01 -2.51 5.18
N ASN A 228 8.66 -1.49 5.70
CA ASN A 228 9.59 -0.68 4.91
C ASN A 228 8.95 -0.17 3.60
N VAL A 229 7.79 0.50 3.76
CA VAL A 229 7.03 1.07 2.62
C VAL A 229 6.50 -0.02 1.66
N GLY A 230 6.13 -1.18 2.18
CA GLY A 230 5.62 -2.31 1.39
C GLY A 230 6.69 -3.10 0.64
N ASN A 231 7.99 -2.89 0.94
CA ASN A 231 9.08 -3.61 0.29
C ASN A 231 9.34 -5.00 0.88
N ASP A 232 9.13 -5.16 2.19
CA ASP A 232 9.49 -6.37 2.92
C ASP A 232 8.27 -7.10 3.48
N PRO A 233 8.11 -8.41 3.24
CA PRO A 233 7.06 -9.19 3.90
C PRO A 233 7.33 -9.29 5.40
N ILE A 234 6.25 -9.46 6.19
CA ILE A 234 6.31 -9.52 7.65
C ILE A 234 5.95 -10.93 8.09
N LEU A 235 6.97 -11.71 8.44
CA LEU A 235 6.78 -13.11 8.84
C LEU A 235 6.02 -13.23 10.16
N GLU A 236 6.13 -12.23 11.03
CA GLU A 236 5.44 -12.15 12.32
C GLU A 236 3.91 -12.06 12.19
N LEU A 237 3.37 -11.79 10.99
CA LEU A 237 1.92 -11.77 10.75
C LEU A 237 1.39 -13.10 10.20
N ALA A 238 2.24 -14.05 9.85
CA ALA A 238 1.87 -15.21 9.05
C ALA A 238 0.82 -16.12 9.70
N ASP A 239 0.74 -16.18 11.03
CA ASP A 239 -0.21 -16.99 11.82
C ASP A 239 -1.50 -16.23 12.21
N LEU A 240 -1.58 -14.92 11.94
CA LEU A 240 -2.72 -14.07 12.36
C LEU A 240 -3.92 -14.12 11.42
N ASN A 241 -3.91 -14.96 10.38
CA ASN A 241 -4.92 -14.94 9.33
C ASN A 241 -5.07 -13.55 8.67
N ILE A 242 -3.95 -12.85 8.47
CA ILE A 242 -3.83 -11.57 7.79
C ILE A 242 -3.06 -11.82 6.49
N ALA A 243 -3.65 -11.46 5.35
CA ALA A 243 -2.95 -11.46 4.07
C ALA A 243 -1.99 -10.27 4.00
N GLN A 244 -1.05 -10.28 3.07
CA GLN A 244 -0.08 -9.19 2.96
C GLN A 244 -0.07 -8.56 1.57
N SER A 245 0.31 -7.29 1.50
CA SER A 245 0.36 -6.52 0.27
C SER A 245 1.78 -6.01 0.03
N CYS A 246 2.32 -6.31 -1.15
CA CYS A 246 3.60 -5.77 -1.64
C CYS A 246 3.38 -4.52 -2.51
N ARG A 247 4.50 -3.91 -2.94
CA ARG A 247 4.52 -2.79 -3.89
C ARG A 247 5.16 -3.18 -5.21
N GLY A 248 4.62 -2.65 -6.29
CA GLY A 248 5.10 -2.84 -7.65
C GLY A 248 5.83 -1.62 -8.20
N TYR A 249 6.70 -1.01 -7.38
CA TYR A 249 7.45 0.19 -7.73
C TYR A 249 8.97 0.00 -7.81
N PHE A 250 9.47 -1.17 -7.44
CA PHE A 250 10.90 -1.44 -7.52
C PHE A 250 11.36 -1.70 -8.96
N PRO A 251 12.47 -1.06 -9.42
CA PRO A 251 13.26 -0.05 -8.74
C PRO A 251 12.68 1.38 -8.89
N HIS A 252 12.78 2.19 -7.85
CA HIS A 252 12.27 3.57 -7.83
C HIS A 252 12.91 4.46 -8.91
N ALA A 253 14.13 4.17 -9.32
CA ALA A 253 14.80 4.86 -10.42
C ALA A 253 14.02 4.82 -11.75
N ILE A 254 13.16 3.80 -11.94
CA ILE A 254 12.22 3.71 -13.07
C ILE A 254 10.86 4.25 -12.67
N SER A 255 10.23 3.63 -11.66
CA SER A 255 8.82 3.91 -11.31
C SER A 255 8.57 5.35 -10.85
N HIS A 256 9.56 6.00 -10.23
CA HIS A 256 9.48 7.36 -9.68
C HIS A 256 10.50 8.32 -10.30
N TYR A 257 10.93 8.07 -11.54
CA TYR A 257 11.82 8.98 -12.24
C TYR A 257 11.24 10.38 -12.31
N LYS A 258 12.01 11.36 -11.80
CA LYS A 258 11.59 12.77 -11.67
C LYS A 258 10.34 13.04 -10.80
N ALA A 259 9.90 12.10 -9.98
CA ALA A 259 8.84 12.35 -9.03
C ALA A 259 9.36 13.24 -7.87
N PRO A 260 8.79 14.44 -7.64
CA PRO A 260 9.37 15.41 -6.71
C PRO A 260 9.24 14.98 -5.23
N TRP A 261 8.26 14.16 -4.89
CA TRP A 261 8.11 13.62 -3.53
C TRP A 261 9.06 12.47 -3.22
N ALA A 262 9.61 11.81 -4.26
CA ALA A 262 10.53 10.69 -4.10
C ALA A 262 11.99 11.08 -4.31
N ASN A 263 12.26 12.21 -4.94
CA ASN A 263 13.60 12.64 -5.31
C ASN A 263 13.88 14.05 -4.82
N LYS A 264 15.01 14.25 -4.11
CA LYS A 264 15.45 15.58 -3.64
C LYS A 264 15.90 16.50 -4.78
N ASP A 265 16.43 15.93 -5.85
CA ASP A 265 16.87 16.65 -7.05
C ASP A 265 16.31 15.96 -8.32
N PRO A 266 15.02 16.14 -8.60
CA PRO A 266 14.35 15.41 -9.67
C PRO A 266 14.82 15.80 -11.07
N ASP A 267 15.36 17.01 -11.28
CA ASP A 267 15.73 17.50 -12.59
C ASP A 267 17.07 16.96 -13.09
N ASN A 268 17.97 16.59 -12.17
CA ASN A 268 19.32 16.11 -12.48
C ASN A 268 19.45 14.58 -12.51
N LEU A 269 18.35 13.84 -12.62
CA LEU A 269 18.39 12.38 -12.69
C LEU A 269 18.71 11.88 -14.11
N PRO A 270 19.56 10.85 -14.25
CA PRO A 270 19.81 10.21 -15.52
C PRO A 270 18.54 9.54 -16.03
N ILE A 271 18.30 9.61 -17.35
CA ILE A 271 17.17 8.93 -17.98
C ILE A 271 17.30 7.42 -17.75
N PRO A 272 16.29 6.76 -17.16
CA PRO A 272 16.36 5.32 -16.93
C PRO A 272 16.33 4.53 -18.23
N LYS A 273 16.94 3.34 -18.18
CA LYS A 273 16.88 2.34 -19.26
C LYS A 273 16.50 0.99 -18.67
N TYR A 274 15.73 0.20 -19.40
CA TYR A 274 15.39 -1.16 -18.99
C TYR A 274 15.29 -2.10 -20.21
N PRO A 275 15.99 -3.26 -20.21
CA PRO A 275 17.08 -3.54 -19.28
C PRO A 275 18.25 -2.57 -19.46
N GLY A 276 18.97 -2.25 -18.38
CA GLY A 276 20.07 -1.31 -18.50
C GLY A 276 20.67 -0.82 -17.18
N GLN A 277 21.71 -0.01 -17.30
CA GLN A 277 22.44 0.55 -16.17
C GLN A 277 21.77 1.83 -15.69
N VAL A 278 21.45 1.91 -14.41
CA VAL A 278 20.92 3.12 -13.75
C VAL A 278 21.58 3.26 -12.37
N GLY A 279 22.20 4.41 -12.11
CA GLY A 279 22.77 4.72 -10.78
C GLY A 279 23.80 3.69 -10.28
N GLY A 280 24.59 3.09 -11.16
CA GLY A 280 25.59 2.07 -10.80
C GLY A 280 25.03 0.64 -10.67
N GLN A 281 23.73 0.43 -10.83
CA GLN A 281 23.08 -0.88 -10.79
C GLN A 281 22.55 -1.27 -12.17
N TYR A 282 22.75 -2.53 -12.56
CA TYR A 282 22.11 -3.07 -13.77
C TYR A 282 20.71 -3.55 -13.41
N LEU A 283 19.72 -2.99 -14.10
CA LEU A 283 18.30 -3.27 -13.90
C LEU A 283 17.84 -4.23 -15.00
N ASP A 284 17.35 -5.39 -14.59
CA ASP A 284 16.81 -6.41 -15.47
C ASP A 284 15.75 -7.26 -14.76
N ARG A 285 15.19 -8.21 -15.48
CA ARG A 285 14.22 -9.16 -14.94
C ARG A 285 14.78 -9.97 -13.75
N THR A 286 16.04 -10.38 -13.79
CA THR A 286 16.67 -11.17 -12.72
C THR A 286 16.66 -10.41 -11.39
N LEU A 287 16.93 -9.11 -11.45
CA LEU A 287 16.83 -8.24 -10.28
C LEU A 287 15.41 -8.15 -9.74
N LEU A 288 14.40 -8.06 -10.60
CA LEU A 288 12.99 -8.05 -10.20
C LEU A 288 12.58 -9.38 -9.56
N GLU A 289 12.97 -10.52 -10.13
CA GLU A 289 12.71 -11.84 -9.58
C GLU A 289 13.33 -12.00 -8.17
N LYS A 290 14.54 -11.50 -7.97
CA LYS A 290 15.18 -11.46 -6.66
C LYS A 290 14.40 -10.59 -5.65
N TYR A 291 13.90 -9.44 -6.10
CA TYR A 291 13.10 -8.54 -5.26
C TYR A 291 11.77 -9.17 -4.83
N TYR A 292 11.05 -9.85 -5.75
CA TYR A 292 9.77 -10.47 -5.43
C TYR A 292 9.89 -11.84 -4.76
N LYS A 293 11.07 -12.46 -4.74
CA LYS A 293 11.26 -13.79 -4.16
C LYS A 293 10.75 -13.93 -2.72
N PRO A 294 11.04 -13.02 -1.76
CA PRO A 294 10.51 -13.13 -0.40
C PRO A 294 8.97 -13.14 -0.34
N TRP A 295 8.30 -12.40 -1.22
CA TRP A 295 6.84 -12.36 -1.34
C TRP A 295 6.27 -13.66 -1.91
N ILE A 296 6.94 -14.21 -2.92
CA ILE A 296 6.60 -15.50 -3.52
C ILE A 296 6.79 -16.63 -2.49
N ASP A 297 7.88 -16.60 -1.73
CA ASP A 297 8.16 -17.56 -0.66
C ASP A 297 7.10 -17.49 0.45
N LEU A 298 6.67 -16.29 0.85
CA LEU A 298 5.58 -16.10 1.81
C LEU A 298 4.27 -16.70 1.29
N LYS A 299 3.93 -16.42 0.03
CA LYS A 299 2.74 -16.99 -0.61
C LYS A 299 2.78 -18.50 -0.69
N ASN A 300 3.93 -19.08 -1.00
CA ASN A 300 4.12 -20.54 -1.07
C ASN A 300 3.97 -21.21 0.32
N LYS A 301 4.16 -20.46 1.41
CA LYS A 301 3.85 -20.88 2.77
C LYS A 301 2.36 -20.80 3.12
N GLY A 302 1.50 -20.35 2.20
CA GLY A 302 0.05 -20.31 2.35
C GLY A 302 -0.52 -18.96 2.76
N VAL A 303 0.30 -17.91 2.96
CA VAL A 303 -0.18 -16.55 3.23
C VAL A 303 -0.67 -15.90 1.93
N GLY A 304 -1.84 -15.27 1.95
CA GLY A 304 -2.33 -14.49 0.82
C GLY A 304 -1.41 -13.31 0.53
N VAL A 305 -1.03 -13.12 -0.74
CA VAL A 305 -0.21 -11.98 -1.18
C VAL A 305 -0.89 -11.29 -2.36
N HIS A 306 -0.94 -9.96 -2.32
CA HIS A 306 -1.42 -9.09 -3.40
C HIS A 306 -0.44 -7.94 -3.60
N CYS A 307 -0.36 -7.38 -4.79
CA CYS A 307 0.39 -6.15 -5.05
C CYS A 307 -0.61 -4.97 -5.03
N GLY A 308 -0.77 -4.34 -3.86
CA GLY A 308 -1.80 -3.32 -3.62
C GLY A 308 -1.60 -2.03 -4.42
N GLU A 309 -0.34 -1.72 -4.75
CA GLU A 309 -0.01 -0.59 -5.61
C GLU A 309 1.15 -0.94 -6.54
N CYS A 310 1.02 -0.53 -7.80
CA CYS A 310 2.07 -0.64 -8.82
C CYS A 310 1.86 0.44 -9.89
N GLY A 311 2.86 0.64 -10.75
CA GLY A 311 2.78 1.60 -11.85
C GLY A 311 4.00 2.49 -11.95
N CYS A 312 3.90 3.56 -12.72
CA CYS A 312 5.02 4.41 -13.04
C CYS A 312 4.62 5.87 -13.25
N TRP A 313 5.36 6.76 -12.62
CA TRP A 313 5.20 8.22 -12.80
C TRP A 313 5.36 8.64 -14.26
N ASN A 314 4.56 9.59 -14.69
CA ASN A 314 4.42 9.99 -16.10
C ASN A 314 5.67 10.64 -16.75
N LYS A 315 6.75 10.83 -16.00
CA LYS A 315 8.03 11.35 -16.53
C LYS A 315 9.00 10.26 -16.99
N THR A 316 8.76 9.02 -16.62
CA THR A 316 9.53 7.88 -17.14
C THR A 316 9.19 7.66 -18.62
N PRO A 317 10.17 7.47 -19.51
CA PRO A 317 9.89 7.15 -20.90
C PRO A 317 8.96 5.95 -21.04
N HIS A 318 7.98 6.05 -21.96
CA HIS A 318 6.87 5.09 -22.04
C HIS A 318 7.31 3.69 -22.42
N ASP A 319 8.26 3.56 -23.34
CA ASP A 319 8.85 2.29 -23.73
C ASP A 319 9.57 1.60 -22.56
N VAL A 320 10.39 2.35 -21.81
CA VAL A 320 11.06 1.86 -20.60
C VAL A 320 10.03 1.41 -19.56
N PHE A 321 8.95 2.17 -19.38
CA PHE A 321 7.86 1.81 -18.49
C PHE A 321 7.21 0.48 -18.91
N LEU A 322 6.83 0.35 -20.18
CA LEU A 322 6.14 -0.84 -20.67
C LEU A 322 7.03 -2.10 -20.58
N ASP A 323 8.30 -2.00 -20.91
CA ASP A 323 9.24 -3.12 -20.84
C ASP A 323 9.45 -3.58 -19.39
N TRP A 324 9.76 -2.64 -18.49
CA TRP A 324 9.94 -2.92 -17.07
C TRP A 324 8.65 -3.46 -16.43
N PHE A 325 7.53 -2.78 -16.65
CA PHE A 325 6.26 -3.15 -16.04
C PHE A 325 5.70 -4.46 -16.58
N GLY A 326 6.01 -4.77 -17.85
CA GLY A 326 5.73 -6.06 -18.45
C GLY A 326 6.37 -7.21 -17.68
N ASP A 327 7.63 -7.07 -17.27
CA ASP A 327 8.31 -8.04 -16.42
C ASP A 327 7.71 -8.11 -15.01
N VAL A 328 7.37 -6.97 -14.39
CA VAL A 328 6.68 -6.93 -13.09
C VAL A 328 5.35 -7.68 -13.14
N VAL A 329 4.48 -7.35 -14.11
CA VAL A 329 3.18 -8.00 -14.29
C VAL A 329 3.33 -9.49 -14.57
N ASN A 330 4.33 -9.86 -15.38
CA ASN A 330 4.59 -11.27 -15.69
C ASN A 330 5.05 -12.05 -14.44
N ILE A 331 5.97 -11.51 -13.63
CA ILE A 331 6.43 -12.15 -12.39
C ILE A 331 5.26 -12.34 -11.41
N LEU A 332 4.45 -11.30 -11.20
CA LEU A 332 3.30 -11.37 -10.29
C LEU A 332 2.28 -12.41 -10.78
N SER A 333 1.89 -12.35 -12.05
CA SER A 333 0.87 -13.23 -12.64
C SER A 333 1.33 -14.70 -12.68
N SER A 334 2.60 -14.96 -13.05
CA SER A 334 3.15 -16.34 -13.05
C SER A 334 3.13 -16.97 -11.66
N ASN A 335 3.16 -16.15 -10.61
CA ASN A 335 3.04 -16.59 -9.22
C ASN A 335 1.63 -16.44 -8.65
N LYS A 336 0.62 -16.15 -9.48
CA LYS A 336 -0.79 -15.97 -9.09
C LYS A 336 -0.94 -14.88 -8.01
N ILE A 337 -0.18 -13.82 -8.11
CA ILE A 337 -0.29 -12.62 -7.28
C ILE A 337 -1.05 -11.58 -8.09
N GLY A 338 -2.22 -11.18 -7.61
CA GLY A 338 -2.98 -10.08 -8.20
C GLY A 338 -2.35 -8.73 -7.95
N PHE A 339 -2.79 -7.69 -8.67
CA PHE A 339 -2.24 -6.35 -8.53
C PHE A 339 -3.27 -5.23 -8.81
N ALA A 340 -3.01 -4.06 -8.26
CA ALA A 340 -3.78 -2.85 -8.54
C ALA A 340 -2.87 -1.71 -9.02
N LEU A 341 -3.14 -1.20 -10.22
CA LEU A 341 -2.41 -0.05 -10.76
C LEU A 341 -2.71 1.20 -9.92
N TRP A 342 -1.70 1.94 -9.58
CA TRP A 342 -1.82 3.29 -9.06
C TRP A 342 -1.64 4.26 -10.22
N GLU A 343 -2.72 4.82 -10.78
CA GLU A 343 -4.14 4.85 -10.45
C GLU A 343 -5.00 4.59 -11.71
N PHE A 344 -6.32 4.72 -11.66
CA PHE A 344 -7.14 4.60 -12.87
C PHE A 344 -7.05 5.84 -13.76
N ILE A 345 -7.23 7.04 -13.18
CA ILE A 345 -7.15 8.34 -13.86
C ILE A 345 -6.10 9.18 -13.15
N GLY A 346 -5.11 9.64 -13.87
CA GLY A 346 -4.06 10.52 -13.32
C GLY A 346 -2.67 10.11 -13.76
N ASP A 347 -1.66 10.69 -13.14
CA ASP A 347 -0.28 10.67 -13.61
C ASP A 347 0.39 9.30 -13.69
N PHE A 348 -0.10 8.31 -12.93
CA PHE A 348 0.29 6.90 -13.02
C PHE A 348 -0.73 6.06 -13.78
N GLY A 349 -1.88 6.63 -14.11
CA GLY A 349 -3.05 5.93 -14.59
C GLY A 349 -3.01 5.52 -16.05
N ILE A 350 -4.03 4.75 -16.45
CA ILE A 350 -4.25 4.42 -17.87
C ILE A 350 -5.05 5.50 -18.60
N LEU A 351 -5.77 6.34 -17.87
CA LEU A 351 -6.51 7.47 -18.40
C LEU A 351 -5.88 8.79 -17.97
N ASN A 352 -5.72 9.71 -18.91
CA ASN A 352 -5.24 11.08 -18.69
C ASN A 352 -3.89 11.15 -17.96
N SER A 353 -2.97 10.23 -18.20
CA SER A 353 -1.68 10.19 -17.50
C SER A 353 -0.72 11.34 -17.86
N ALA A 354 -1.05 12.14 -18.86
CA ALA A 354 -0.25 13.29 -19.31
C ALA A 354 1.21 12.94 -19.67
N ARG A 355 1.50 11.69 -20.07
CA ARG A 355 2.80 11.30 -20.62
C ARG A 355 3.00 11.98 -21.96
N ALA A 356 4.18 12.53 -22.20
CA ALA A 356 4.48 13.27 -23.42
C ALA A 356 4.70 12.36 -24.65
N ASP A 357 5.05 11.11 -24.42
CA ASP A 357 5.49 10.13 -25.43
C ASP A 357 4.49 8.99 -25.67
N VAL A 358 3.22 9.17 -25.29
CA VAL A 358 2.13 8.21 -25.52
C VAL A 358 1.25 8.66 -26.69
N ALA A 359 1.02 7.77 -27.63
CA ALA A 359 -0.05 7.92 -28.63
C ALA A 359 -1.38 7.48 -27.99
N TYR A 360 -2.09 8.43 -27.41
CA TYR A 360 -3.36 8.17 -26.77
C TYR A 360 -4.49 7.88 -27.78
N GLU A 361 -5.39 6.99 -27.40
CA GLU A 361 -6.69 6.83 -28.06
C GLU A 361 -7.75 7.66 -27.31
N ASP A 362 -8.73 8.22 -28.04
CA ASP A 362 -9.88 8.82 -27.40
C ASP A 362 -10.78 7.71 -26.83
N TRP A 363 -11.13 7.84 -25.53
CA TRP A 363 -12.06 6.95 -24.86
C TRP A 363 -13.10 7.79 -24.12
N HIS A 364 -14.22 8.06 -24.78
CA HIS A 364 -15.30 8.89 -24.24
C HIS A 364 -14.81 10.25 -23.70
N GLY A 365 -13.88 10.89 -24.40
CA GLY A 365 -13.28 12.18 -24.03
C GLY A 365 -12.11 12.07 -23.03
N TYR A 366 -11.67 10.87 -22.70
CA TYR A 366 -10.45 10.61 -21.95
C TYR A 366 -9.32 10.17 -22.88
N LYS A 367 -8.09 10.51 -22.53
CA LYS A 367 -6.88 10.06 -23.21
C LYS A 367 -6.47 8.69 -22.67
N LEU A 368 -6.75 7.62 -23.42
CA LEU A 368 -6.46 6.25 -23.03
C LEU A 368 -5.06 5.81 -23.50
N ASP A 369 -4.24 5.34 -22.57
CA ASP A 369 -3.03 4.58 -22.88
C ASP A 369 -3.39 3.12 -23.19
N LYS A 370 -3.66 2.86 -24.47
CA LYS A 370 -4.09 1.53 -24.94
C LYS A 370 -3.01 0.46 -24.79
N LYS A 371 -1.74 0.82 -24.93
CA LYS A 371 -0.63 -0.13 -24.77
C LYS A 371 -0.53 -0.62 -23.33
N LEU A 372 -0.63 0.31 -22.37
CA LEU A 372 -0.67 -0.04 -20.94
C LEU A 372 -1.90 -0.87 -20.60
N LEU A 373 -3.09 -0.51 -21.10
CA LEU A 373 -4.31 -1.30 -20.88
C LEU A 373 -4.12 -2.74 -21.38
N ASN A 374 -3.63 -2.93 -22.60
CA ASN A 374 -3.38 -4.26 -23.17
C ASN A 374 -2.36 -5.08 -22.37
N LEU A 375 -1.37 -4.41 -21.75
CA LEU A 375 -0.36 -5.05 -20.92
C LEU A 375 -0.96 -5.65 -19.64
N ILE A 376 -1.90 -4.93 -19.00
CA ILE A 376 -2.42 -5.29 -17.67
C ILE A 376 -3.70 -6.13 -17.70
N GLN A 377 -4.42 -6.16 -18.83
CA GLN A 377 -5.59 -7.02 -19.00
C GLN A 377 -5.23 -8.51 -18.90
N ARG A 378 -6.17 -9.31 -18.45
CA ARG A 378 -6.05 -10.78 -18.57
C ARG A 378 -6.14 -11.17 -20.04
N LYS A 379 -5.18 -11.94 -20.50
CA LYS A 379 -5.22 -12.57 -21.82
C LYS A 379 -5.95 -13.90 -21.74
#